data_58a8a8e64edd8531b3cc09ac7f12bc7b
#
_entry.id   58a8a8e64edd8531b3cc09ac7f12bc7b
#
_cell.length_a   1.000
_cell.length_b   1.000
_cell.length_c   1.000
_cell.angle_alpha   90.00
_cell.angle_beta   90.00
_cell.angle_gamma   90.00
#
_symmetry.space_group_name_H-M   'P 1'
#
loop_
_entity.id
_entity.type
_entity.pdbx_description
1 polymer ?
#
loop_
_entity_poly.entity_id
_entity_poly.type
_entity_poly.pdbx_seq_one_letter_code
_entity_poly.pdbx_strand_id
1 'polypeptide(L)'
;VSYPRTSRPRRAGAILAAALLLATTACTDQSAPAPAGGTVSVTGPLCAALPTGTEPGNPTALADLPVDQALTWMPTLTTFEAALRTSGLLTDLHQDGITLLAPTDDAFAKKFSDDTWDTLMTRDHDKLRTLLKAHLIAGTRPLDELAAAGTATTLDGVTLTVTRTGDTTRFGDTADAVCADYLATGARIHLVNAVLGPLPTTADGSGHRAH
;
A
#
# COMPACT_ATOMS: atom_id res chain seq x y z
N VAL A 1 45.47 55.42 -5.23
CA VAL A 1 45.36 56.82 -4.78
C VAL A 1 44.47 56.86 -3.53
N SER A 2 45.15 57.14 -2.40
CA SER A 2 44.75 57.88 -1.20
C SER A 2 43.68 57.35 -0.27
N TYR A 3 44.11 56.86 0.86
CA TYR A 3 43.47 56.96 2.18
C TYR A 3 43.47 58.41 2.68
N PRO A 4 42.57 58.77 3.64
CA PRO A 4 43.05 58.98 5.00
C PRO A 4 42.05 58.48 6.10
N ARG A 5 42.57 58.08 7.07
CA ARG A 5 42.76 58.02 8.55
C ARG A 5 42.01 59.13 9.36
N THR A 6 41.74 58.63 10.61
CA THR A 6 41.57 59.35 11.90
C THR A 6 40.13 59.41 12.37
N SER A 7 39.75 59.23 13.64
CA SER A 7 40.45 59.25 14.95
C SER A 7 39.48 58.72 16.04
N ARG A 8 40.03 58.09 17.10
CA ARG A 8 39.39 57.90 18.42
C ARG A 8 39.39 59.18 19.23
N PRO A 9 38.53 59.34 20.28
CA PRO A 9 38.93 59.13 21.65
C PRO A 9 37.81 58.53 22.56
N ARG A 10 38.11 57.75 23.45
CA ARG A 10 38.47 57.66 24.92
C ARG A 10 37.45 58.19 25.93
N ARG A 11 37.26 57.28 26.97
CA ARG A 11 36.90 57.48 28.40
C ARG A 11 35.41 57.55 28.71
N ALA A 12 34.89 57.02 29.78
CA ALA A 12 35.27 56.26 30.98
C ALA A 12 33.97 56.15 31.82
N GLY A 13 33.86 55.13 32.61
CA GLY A 13 32.83 55.14 33.65
C GLY A 13 32.41 53.75 34.08
N ALA A 14 33.02 53.26 35.11
CA ALA A 14 32.64 52.08 35.86
C ALA A 14 31.36 52.30 36.66
N ILE A 15 30.53 51.28 36.81
CA ILE A 15 29.84 50.95 38.07
C ILE A 15 29.50 49.48 38.03
N LEU A 16 30.03 48.73 39.03
CA LEU A 16 29.65 47.38 39.39
C LEU A 16 28.21 47.35 39.93
N ALA A 17 27.41 46.42 39.45
CA ALA A 17 26.31 45.90 40.23
C ALA A 17 26.21 44.40 39.96
N ALA A 18 26.66 43.64 40.94
CA ALA A 18 26.48 42.19 41.00
C ALA A 18 25.05 41.86 41.27
N ALA A 19 24.36 41.25 40.31
CA ALA A 19 23.05 40.60 40.55
C ALA A 19 23.26 39.09 40.31
N LEU A 20 23.25 38.33 41.43
CA LEU A 20 23.16 36.88 41.42
C LEU A 20 21.78 36.52 40.85
N LEU A 21 21.73 36.02 39.63
CA LEU A 21 20.55 35.34 39.09
C LEU A 21 20.79 33.84 39.25
N LEU A 22 20.04 33.27 40.19
CA LEU A 22 19.82 31.81 40.29
C LEU A 22 19.19 31.30 39.00
N ALA A 23 20.00 30.65 38.14
CA ALA A 23 19.49 29.90 36.98
C ALA A 23 18.86 28.62 37.49
N THR A 24 17.53 28.61 37.63
CA THR A 24 16.75 27.39 37.70
C THR A 24 16.78 26.75 36.32
N THR A 25 17.58 25.69 36.15
CA THR A 25 17.50 24.79 34.99
C THR A 25 16.19 24.04 35.06
N ALA A 26 15.15 24.59 34.43
CA ALA A 26 13.98 23.81 34.09
C ALA A 26 14.42 22.84 32.98
N CYS A 27 14.54 21.56 33.33
CA CYS A 27 14.55 20.47 32.33
C CYS A 27 13.20 20.52 31.64
N THR A 28 13.11 21.21 30.54
CA THR A 28 12.05 20.99 29.56
C THR A 28 12.31 19.65 28.95
N ASP A 29 11.53 18.65 29.39
CA ASP A 29 11.39 17.37 28.70
C ASP A 29 10.86 17.70 27.29
N GLN A 30 11.78 17.83 26.35
CA GLN A 30 11.48 18.04 24.95
C GLN A 30 11.15 16.67 24.39
N SER A 31 9.93 16.20 24.73
CA SER A 31 9.35 15.08 24.01
C SER A 31 9.37 15.46 22.54
N ALA A 32 10.26 14.80 21.79
CA ALA A 32 10.27 14.87 20.34
C ALA A 32 8.81 14.57 19.88
N PRO A 33 8.24 15.37 18.97
CA PRO A 33 6.94 15.03 18.42
C PRO A 33 7.06 13.62 17.85
N ALA A 34 6.25 12.70 18.37
CA ALA A 34 6.06 11.39 17.77
C ALA A 34 5.75 11.63 16.27
N PRO A 35 6.34 10.86 15.35
CA PRO A 35 5.98 10.97 13.95
C PRO A 35 4.47 10.86 13.88
N ALA A 36 3.84 11.83 13.24
CA ALA A 36 2.41 11.81 12.96
C ALA A 36 2.15 10.65 11.99
N GLY A 37 2.08 9.44 12.53
CA GLY A 37 1.59 8.26 11.86
C GLY A 37 0.12 8.50 11.59
N GLY A 38 -0.22 9.03 10.41
CA GLY A 38 -1.59 9.10 9.97
C GLY A 38 -2.16 7.68 10.03
N THR A 39 -3.26 7.50 10.77
CA THR A 39 -3.95 6.21 10.80
C THR A 39 -4.37 5.86 9.37
N VAL A 40 -3.78 4.80 8.82
CA VAL A 40 -4.22 4.27 7.53
C VAL A 40 -5.63 3.74 7.71
N SER A 41 -6.58 4.36 7.03
CA SER A 41 -7.98 3.94 7.06
C SER A 41 -8.24 2.99 5.89
N VAL A 42 -8.62 1.76 6.21
CA VAL A 42 -9.08 0.78 5.23
C VAL A 42 -10.60 0.65 5.31
N THR A 43 -11.24 0.37 4.17
CA THR A 43 -12.70 0.32 4.06
C THR A 43 -13.16 -0.93 3.34
N GLY A 44 -14.23 -1.56 3.84
CA GLY A 44 -14.85 -2.72 3.23
C GLY A 44 -15.24 -3.79 4.24
N PRO A 45 -16.14 -4.71 3.84
CA PRO A 45 -16.73 -5.70 4.75
C PRO A 45 -15.71 -6.71 5.29
N LEU A 46 -14.65 -7.03 4.53
CA LEU A 46 -13.63 -7.99 4.95
C LEU A 46 -12.61 -7.37 5.91
N CYS A 47 -12.50 -6.04 5.98
CA CYS A 47 -11.48 -5.38 6.80
C CYS A 47 -11.57 -5.75 8.28
N ALA A 48 -12.77 -6.00 8.79
CA ALA A 48 -12.97 -6.40 10.18
C ALA A 48 -12.40 -7.79 10.55
N ALA A 49 -12.18 -8.63 9.54
CA ALA A 49 -11.60 -9.97 9.71
C ALA A 49 -10.06 -10.00 9.51
N LEU A 50 -9.46 -8.85 9.19
CA LEU A 50 -8.02 -8.71 8.95
C LEU A 50 -7.32 -8.11 10.17
N PRO A 51 -5.99 -8.24 10.29
CA PRO A 51 -5.23 -7.70 11.40
C PRO A 51 -5.50 -6.21 11.63
N THR A 52 -5.72 -5.83 12.90
CA THR A 52 -6.04 -4.47 13.32
C THR A 52 -5.16 -3.98 14.47
N GLY A 53 -5.28 -2.74 14.84
CA GLY A 53 -4.61 -2.16 16.01
C GLY A 53 -3.08 -2.30 15.93
N THR A 54 -2.49 -3.08 16.84
CA THR A 54 -1.04 -3.34 16.93
C THR A 54 -0.64 -4.72 16.43
N GLU A 55 -1.55 -5.49 15.86
CA GLU A 55 -1.27 -6.83 15.33
C GLU A 55 -0.32 -6.75 14.14
N PRO A 56 0.57 -7.73 13.94
CA PRO A 56 1.36 -7.83 12.73
C PRO A 56 0.45 -7.88 11.49
N GLY A 57 0.79 -7.09 10.45
CA GLY A 57 -0.06 -7.00 9.26
C GLY A 57 -1.22 -6.00 9.36
N ASN A 58 -1.31 -5.23 10.46
CA ASN A 58 -2.28 -4.13 10.53
C ASN A 58 -1.96 -3.04 9.46
N PRO A 59 -2.96 -2.25 9.03
CA PRO A 59 -2.78 -1.28 7.94
C PRO A 59 -1.65 -0.27 8.17
N THR A 60 -1.43 0.18 9.40
CA THR A 60 -0.38 1.14 9.74
C THR A 60 1.01 0.51 9.64
N ALA A 61 1.17 -0.74 10.12
CA ALA A 61 2.44 -1.44 10.04
C ALA A 61 2.83 -1.80 8.59
N LEU A 62 1.84 -2.04 7.72
CA LEU A 62 2.10 -2.34 6.31
C LEU A 62 2.54 -1.11 5.50
N ALA A 63 2.13 0.09 5.90
CA ALA A 63 2.35 1.32 5.13
C ALA A 63 3.84 1.64 4.89
N ASP A 64 4.71 1.25 5.80
CA ASP A 64 6.16 1.48 5.73
C ASP A 64 6.93 0.31 5.09
N LEU A 65 6.26 -0.80 4.77
CA LEU A 65 6.87 -1.97 4.17
C LEU A 65 6.87 -1.89 2.64
N PRO A 66 7.91 -2.39 1.94
CA PRO A 66 7.84 -2.69 0.52
C PRO A 66 6.67 -3.63 0.22
N VAL A 67 6.08 -3.50 -0.97
CA VAL A 67 4.86 -4.24 -1.34
C VAL A 67 5.01 -5.76 -1.25
N ASP A 68 6.17 -6.29 -1.59
CA ASP A 68 6.48 -7.72 -1.49
C ASP A 68 6.48 -8.22 -0.04
N GLN A 69 6.96 -7.39 0.89
CA GLN A 69 6.92 -7.70 2.33
C GLN A 69 5.51 -7.49 2.90
N ALA A 70 4.82 -6.42 2.51
CA ALA A 70 3.47 -6.15 2.97
C ALA A 70 2.51 -7.31 2.64
N LEU A 71 2.59 -7.86 1.43
CA LEU A 71 1.74 -8.99 1.00
C LEU A 71 1.94 -10.24 1.86
N THR A 72 3.14 -10.51 2.37
CA THR A 72 3.39 -11.69 3.24
C THR A 72 2.68 -11.63 4.59
N TRP A 73 2.27 -10.44 5.02
CA TRP A 73 1.52 -10.24 6.26
C TRP A 73 0.00 -10.22 6.07
N MET A 74 -0.48 -10.43 4.85
CA MET A 74 -1.92 -10.41 4.54
C MET A 74 -2.44 -11.86 4.40
N PRO A 75 -3.06 -12.43 5.43
CA PRO A 75 -3.34 -13.86 5.50
C PRO A 75 -4.32 -14.37 4.43
N THR A 76 -5.09 -13.48 3.81
CA THR A 76 -6.07 -13.83 2.76
C THR A 76 -5.53 -13.66 1.35
N LEU A 77 -4.24 -13.33 1.18
CA LEU A 77 -3.59 -13.07 -0.11
C LEU A 77 -2.44 -14.03 -0.42
N THR A 78 -2.37 -15.18 0.26
CA THR A 78 -1.24 -16.11 0.14
C THR A 78 -1.08 -16.64 -1.29
N THR A 79 -2.19 -16.93 -1.96
CA THR A 79 -2.20 -17.37 -3.36
C THR A 79 -1.73 -16.27 -4.32
N PHE A 80 -2.21 -15.04 -4.13
CA PHE A 80 -1.83 -13.91 -4.96
C PHE A 80 -0.35 -13.54 -4.78
N GLU A 81 0.14 -13.52 -3.56
CA GLU A 81 1.54 -13.27 -3.21
C GLU A 81 2.46 -14.33 -3.85
N ALA A 82 2.14 -15.63 -3.68
CA ALA A 82 2.90 -16.71 -4.28
C ALA A 82 2.93 -16.62 -5.80
N ALA A 83 1.81 -16.27 -6.44
CA ALA A 83 1.72 -16.07 -7.90
C ALA A 83 2.59 -14.90 -8.38
N LEU A 84 2.54 -13.75 -7.71
CA LEU A 84 3.38 -12.60 -8.02
C LEU A 84 4.86 -12.94 -7.91
N ARG A 85 5.26 -13.68 -6.88
CA ARG A 85 6.63 -14.16 -6.67
C ARG A 85 7.07 -15.11 -7.78
N THR A 86 6.25 -16.12 -8.08
CA THR A 86 6.53 -17.12 -9.14
C THR A 86 6.64 -16.48 -10.53
N SER A 87 5.80 -15.48 -10.82
CA SER A 87 5.82 -14.76 -12.10
C SER A 87 7.01 -13.82 -12.27
N GLY A 88 7.73 -13.48 -11.18
CA GLY A 88 8.79 -12.48 -11.19
C GLY A 88 8.30 -11.03 -11.32
N LEU A 89 6.98 -10.78 -11.25
CA LEU A 89 6.43 -9.42 -11.37
C LEU A 89 6.76 -8.54 -10.16
N LEU A 90 7.02 -9.12 -8.99
CA LEU A 90 7.36 -8.33 -7.80
C LEU A 90 8.56 -7.40 -8.01
N THR A 91 9.56 -7.83 -8.78
CA THR A 91 10.72 -7.00 -9.10
C THR A 91 10.39 -5.79 -9.97
N ASP A 92 9.33 -5.91 -10.78
CA ASP A 92 8.90 -4.87 -11.71
C ASP A 92 8.00 -3.81 -11.02
N LEU A 93 7.45 -4.12 -9.82
CA LEU A 93 6.47 -3.27 -9.12
C LEU A 93 7.09 -2.09 -8.35
N HIS A 94 8.42 -2.02 -8.23
CA HIS A 94 9.07 -1.06 -7.31
C HIS A 94 9.33 0.33 -7.90
N GLN A 95 9.09 0.60 -9.18
CA GLN A 95 9.70 1.78 -9.82
C GLN A 95 8.81 3.01 -9.96
N ASP A 96 7.49 2.90 -10.15
CA ASP A 96 6.66 4.08 -10.48
C ASP A 96 5.36 4.22 -9.68
N GLY A 97 5.26 3.47 -8.60
CA GLY A 97 4.00 3.34 -7.87
C GLY A 97 3.02 2.40 -8.58
N ILE A 98 2.31 1.60 -7.80
CA ILE A 98 1.41 0.58 -8.32
C ILE A 98 0.15 0.47 -7.46
N THR A 99 -0.97 0.16 -8.09
CA THR A 99 -2.18 -0.26 -7.40
C THR A 99 -2.45 -1.72 -7.72
N LEU A 100 -2.63 -2.52 -6.68
CA LEU A 100 -2.96 -3.93 -6.76
C LEU A 100 -4.46 -4.12 -6.49
N LEU A 101 -5.17 -4.72 -7.42
CA LEU A 101 -6.49 -5.31 -7.21
C LEU A 101 -6.25 -6.76 -6.80
N ALA A 102 -6.01 -7.02 -5.52
CA ALA A 102 -5.53 -8.29 -5.01
C ALA A 102 -6.68 -9.27 -4.75
N PRO A 103 -6.85 -10.33 -5.56
CA PRO A 103 -7.88 -11.34 -5.31
C PRO A 103 -7.55 -12.12 -4.03
N THR A 104 -8.57 -12.35 -3.20
CA THR A 104 -8.43 -13.20 -2.03
C THR A 104 -8.19 -14.66 -2.42
N ASP A 105 -7.67 -15.46 -1.49
CA ASP A 105 -7.47 -16.90 -1.70
C ASP A 105 -8.80 -17.59 -2.09
N ASP A 106 -9.92 -17.18 -1.47
CA ASP A 106 -11.27 -17.63 -1.86
C ASP A 106 -11.63 -17.27 -3.30
N ALA A 107 -11.19 -16.11 -3.80
CA ALA A 107 -11.44 -15.73 -5.18
C ALA A 107 -10.72 -16.65 -6.16
N PHE A 108 -9.48 -17.04 -5.86
CA PHE A 108 -8.72 -18.02 -6.64
C PHE A 108 -9.36 -19.40 -6.60
N ALA A 109 -9.76 -19.88 -5.43
CA ALA A 109 -10.44 -21.16 -5.26
C ALA A 109 -11.78 -21.24 -6.04
N LYS A 110 -12.51 -20.13 -6.16
CA LYS A 110 -13.73 -20.03 -6.97
C LYS A 110 -13.45 -19.97 -8.47
N LYS A 111 -12.27 -19.53 -8.88
CA LYS A 111 -11.92 -19.35 -10.29
C LYS A 111 -11.29 -20.58 -10.91
N PHE A 112 -10.37 -21.23 -10.21
CA PHE A 112 -9.53 -22.29 -10.76
C PHE A 112 -9.66 -23.58 -9.99
N SER A 113 -9.72 -24.70 -10.74
CA SER A 113 -9.44 -26.03 -10.17
C SER A 113 -7.97 -26.14 -9.77
N ASP A 114 -7.67 -27.06 -8.86
CA ASP A 114 -6.30 -27.31 -8.40
C ASP A 114 -5.36 -27.64 -9.54
N ASP A 115 -5.77 -28.49 -10.49
CA ASP A 115 -4.96 -28.88 -11.66
C ASP A 115 -4.66 -27.68 -12.58
N THR A 116 -5.64 -26.82 -12.78
CA THR A 116 -5.46 -25.60 -13.61
C THR A 116 -4.50 -24.64 -12.92
N TRP A 117 -4.68 -24.44 -11.60
CA TRP A 117 -3.81 -23.58 -10.83
C TRP A 117 -2.37 -24.08 -10.79
N ASP A 118 -2.15 -25.38 -10.56
CA ASP A 118 -0.84 -25.99 -10.59
C ASP A 118 -0.17 -25.86 -11.96
N THR A 119 -0.94 -25.98 -13.03
CA THR A 119 -0.42 -25.76 -14.40
C THR A 119 0.05 -24.32 -14.61
N LEU A 120 -0.75 -23.33 -14.17
CA LEU A 120 -0.37 -21.91 -14.23
C LEU A 120 0.90 -21.63 -13.44
N MET A 121 1.01 -22.19 -12.24
CA MET A 121 2.15 -21.96 -11.34
C MET A 121 3.44 -22.67 -11.77
N THR A 122 3.35 -23.78 -12.48
CA THR A 122 4.53 -24.62 -12.79
C THR A 122 4.94 -24.65 -14.24
N ARG A 123 4.04 -24.34 -15.18
CA ARG A 123 4.26 -24.51 -16.63
C ARG A 123 3.88 -23.30 -17.47
N ASP A 124 2.75 -22.67 -17.18
CA ASP A 124 2.16 -21.63 -18.01
C ASP A 124 2.47 -20.21 -17.48
N HIS A 125 3.75 -19.93 -17.22
CA HIS A 125 4.17 -18.66 -16.60
C HIS A 125 3.77 -17.42 -17.40
N ASP A 126 3.70 -17.49 -18.73
CA ASP A 126 3.25 -16.35 -19.55
C ASP A 126 1.76 -16.06 -19.34
N LYS A 127 0.93 -17.10 -19.21
CA LYS A 127 -0.48 -16.94 -18.88
C LYS A 127 -0.65 -16.41 -17.44
N LEU A 128 0.16 -16.91 -16.50
CA LEU A 128 0.19 -16.41 -15.13
C LEU A 128 0.55 -14.93 -15.09
N ARG A 129 1.60 -14.51 -15.81
CA ARG A 129 1.97 -13.09 -15.88
C ARG A 129 0.87 -12.23 -16.49
N THR A 130 0.22 -12.69 -17.54
CA THR A 130 -0.90 -11.97 -18.16
C THR A 130 -2.07 -11.85 -17.20
N LEU A 131 -2.43 -12.93 -16.50
CA LEU A 131 -3.47 -12.94 -15.48
C LEU A 131 -3.16 -11.92 -14.38
N LEU A 132 -1.93 -11.92 -13.86
CA LEU A 132 -1.54 -11.00 -12.79
C LEU A 132 -1.52 -9.55 -13.26
N LYS A 133 -1.09 -9.27 -14.49
CA LYS A 133 -1.14 -7.91 -15.07
C LYS A 133 -2.56 -7.35 -15.17
N ALA A 134 -3.58 -8.20 -15.32
CA ALA A 134 -4.99 -7.79 -15.27
C ALA A 134 -5.43 -7.28 -13.88
N HIS A 135 -4.60 -7.45 -12.86
CA HIS A 135 -4.84 -7.02 -11.48
C HIS A 135 -3.94 -5.85 -11.04
N LEU A 136 -3.14 -5.32 -11.96
CA LEU A 136 -2.17 -4.27 -11.67
C LEU A 136 -2.52 -3.00 -12.45
N ILE A 137 -2.55 -1.86 -11.78
CA ILE A 137 -2.83 -0.54 -12.35
C ILE A 137 -1.63 0.35 -12.05
N ALA A 138 -1.14 1.10 -13.03
CA ALA A 138 -0.04 2.04 -12.84
C ALA A 138 -0.43 3.19 -11.87
N GLY A 139 0.51 3.56 -11.00
CA GLY A 139 0.33 4.59 -9.98
C GLY A 139 -0.39 4.10 -8.73
N THR A 140 -0.20 4.83 -7.63
CA THR A 140 -0.84 4.55 -6.33
C THR A 140 -2.21 5.23 -6.26
N ARG A 141 -3.29 4.54 -6.65
CA ARG A 141 -4.63 5.08 -6.81
C ARG A 141 -5.55 4.70 -5.64
N PRO A 142 -6.05 5.67 -4.86
CA PRO A 142 -7.11 5.41 -3.86
C PRO A 142 -8.38 4.87 -4.49
N LEU A 143 -9.15 4.09 -3.72
CA LEU A 143 -10.42 3.51 -4.21
C LEU A 143 -11.40 4.58 -4.67
N ASP A 144 -11.47 5.71 -3.94
CA ASP A 144 -12.34 6.84 -4.29
C ASP A 144 -11.94 7.49 -5.61
N GLU A 145 -10.64 7.61 -5.88
CA GLU A 145 -10.14 8.14 -7.15
C GLU A 145 -10.48 7.21 -8.32
N LEU A 146 -10.31 5.89 -8.15
CA LEU A 146 -10.70 4.91 -9.15
C LEU A 146 -12.20 4.94 -9.43
N ALA A 147 -13.02 5.03 -8.37
CA ALA A 147 -14.47 5.12 -8.50
C ALA A 147 -14.92 6.42 -9.17
N ALA A 148 -14.28 7.55 -8.85
CA ALA A 148 -14.58 8.84 -9.47
C ALA A 148 -14.18 8.90 -10.96
N ALA A 149 -13.09 8.21 -11.33
CA ALA A 149 -12.66 8.08 -12.72
C ALA A 149 -13.59 7.21 -13.56
N GLY A 150 -14.35 6.29 -12.94
CA GLY A 150 -15.29 5.39 -13.62
C GLY A 150 -14.63 4.31 -14.46
N THR A 151 -13.32 4.38 -14.66
CA THR A 151 -12.53 3.40 -15.41
C THR A 151 -11.11 3.29 -14.85
N ALA A 152 -10.48 2.12 -15.07
CA ALA A 152 -9.08 1.88 -14.74
C ALA A 152 -8.44 0.99 -15.82
N THR A 153 -7.26 1.36 -16.32
CA THR A 153 -6.52 0.56 -17.27
C THR A 153 -5.47 -0.27 -16.54
N THR A 154 -5.53 -1.58 -16.70
CA THR A 154 -4.62 -2.53 -16.10
C THR A 154 -3.35 -2.72 -16.93
N LEU A 155 -2.29 -3.31 -16.36
CA LEU A 155 -1.00 -3.49 -17.04
C LEU A 155 -1.03 -4.50 -18.19
N ASP A 156 -2.10 -5.29 -18.35
CA ASP A 156 -2.33 -6.10 -19.56
C ASP A 156 -2.97 -5.29 -20.70
N GLY A 157 -3.26 -3.99 -20.47
CA GLY A 157 -3.84 -3.07 -21.44
C GLY A 157 -5.37 -3.04 -21.50
N VAL A 158 -6.05 -3.82 -20.64
CA VAL A 158 -7.52 -3.83 -20.57
C VAL A 158 -8.01 -2.67 -19.73
N THR A 159 -9.06 -1.99 -20.22
CA THR A 159 -9.76 -0.96 -19.44
C THR A 159 -10.97 -1.57 -18.75
N LEU A 160 -10.95 -1.57 -17.42
CA LEU A 160 -12.04 -2.01 -16.56
C LEU A 160 -13.00 -0.84 -16.31
N THR A 161 -14.29 -1.09 -16.28
CA THR A 161 -15.26 -0.17 -15.67
C THR A 161 -15.08 -0.19 -14.15
N VAL A 162 -15.21 0.96 -13.50
CA VAL A 162 -15.21 1.07 -12.03
C VAL A 162 -16.52 1.71 -11.62
N THR A 163 -17.38 0.95 -10.96
CA THR A 163 -18.71 1.40 -10.58
C THR A 163 -18.86 1.35 -9.06
N ARG A 164 -19.30 2.47 -8.47
CA ARG A 164 -19.65 2.51 -7.04
C ARG A 164 -21.15 2.47 -6.86
N THR A 165 -21.63 1.56 -6.01
CA THR A 165 -23.01 1.45 -5.60
C THR A 165 -23.08 1.36 -4.07
N GLY A 166 -23.50 2.44 -3.41
CA GLY A 166 -23.39 2.55 -1.96
C GLY A 166 -21.94 2.43 -1.49
N ASP A 167 -21.68 1.50 -0.59
CA ASP A 167 -20.33 1.25 -0.03
C ASP A 167 -19.51 0.25 -0.85
N THR A 168 -20.07 -0.30 -1.92
CA THR A 168 -19.39 -1.29 -2.77
C THR A 168 -18.81 -0.65 -4.02
N THR A 169 -17.53 -0.87 -4.28
CA THR A 169 -16.88 -0.51 -5.54
C THR A 169 -16.58 -1.79 -6.32
N ARG A 170 -17.05 -1.84 -7.58
CA ARG A 170 -16.90 -2.98 -8.48
C ARG A 170 -15.94 -2.64 -9.62
N PHE A 171 -15.05 -3.58 -9.91
CA PHE A 171 -14.12 -3.54 -11.04
C PHE A 171 -14.57 -4.53 -12.11
N GLY A 172 -14.77 -4.04 -13.34
CA GLY A 172 -15.38 -4.83 -14.40
C GLY A 172 -16.78 -5.31 -14.00
N ASP A 173 -17.13 -6.53 -14.43
CA ASP A 173 -18.45 -7.08 -14.18
C ASP A 173 -18.57 -7.91 -12.91
N THR A 174 -17.41 -8.31 -12.31
CA THR A 174 -17.39 -9.41 -11.33
C THR A 174 -16.67 -9.14 -10.03
N ALA A 175 -15.68 -8.23 -9.97
CA ALA A 175 -14.80 -8.08 -8.82
C ALA A 175 -15.22 -6.91 -7.93
N ASP A 176 -15.73 -7.20 -6.74
CA ASP A 176 -16.02 -6.17 -5.73
C ASP A 176 -14.83 -5.96 -4.81
N ALA A 177 -14.53 -4.72 -4.47
CA ALA A 177 -13.59 -4.39 -3.40
C ALA A 177 -14.18 -4.83 -2.06
N VAL A 178 -13.48 -5.72 -1.36
CA VAL A 178 -13.92 -6.25 -0.06
C VAL A 178 -13.15 -5.70 1.12
N CYS A 179 -11.93 -5.23 0.91
CA CYS A 179 -11.19 -4.38 1.84
C CYS A 179 -10.16 -3.56 1.06
N ALA A 180 -10.25 -2.25 1.11
CA ALA A 180 -9.51 -1.37 0.23
C ALA A 180 -8.67 -0.36 1.00
N ASP A 181 -7.74 0.26 0.25
CA ASP A 181 -6.88 1.36 0.66
C ASP A 181 -5.77 0.98 1.65
N TYR A 182 -5.31 -0.29 1.65
CA TYR A 182 -4.04 -0.59 2.28
C TYR A 182 -2.90 0.16 1.57
N LEU A 183 -1.97 0.66 2.36
CA LEU A 183 -0.74 1.27 1.88
C LEU A 183 0.43 0.30 2.04
N ALA A 184 1.35 0.36 1.09
CA ALA A 184 2.71 -0.12 1.20
C ALA A 184 3.62 0.90 0.52
N THR A 185 4.92 0.84 0.75
CA THR A 185 5.86 1.76 0.11
C THR A 185 5.75 1.64 -1.42
N GLY A 186 5.37 2.73 -2.07
CA GLY A 186 5.15 2.78 -3.51
C GLY A 186 3.92 2.00 -4.01
N ALA A 187 3.05 1.50 -3.14
CA ALA A 187 1.91 0.71 -3.56
C ALA A 187 0.64 1.02 -2.79
N ARG A 188 -0.51 0.76 -3.45
CA ARG A 188 -1.83 0.70 -2.83
C ARG A 188 -2.46 -0.65 -3.13
N ILE A 189 -3.11 -1.25 -2.13
CA ILE A 189 -3.66 -2.60 -2.24
C ILE A 189 -5.15 -2.54 -1.94
N HIS A 190 -5.95 -3.06 -2.87
CA HIS A 190 -7.39 -3.26 -2.73
C HIS A 190 -7.68 -4.75 -2.87
N LEU A 191 -8.20 -5.37 -1.81
CA LEU A 191 -8.62 -6.75 -1.83
C LEU A 191 -9.94 -6.87 -2.62
N VAL A 192 -9.98 -7.84 -3.53
CA VAL A 192 -11.18 -8.10 -4.35
C VAL A 192 -11.65 -9.54 -4.21
N ASN A 193 -12.95 -9.77 -4.37
CA ASN A 193 -13.61 -11.08 -4.17
C ASN A 193 -13.66 -11.96 -5.42
N ALA A 194 -13.07 -11.49 -6.53
CA ALA A 194 -13.03 -12.26 -7.78
C ALA A 194 -11.72 -12.01 -8.54
N VAL A 195 -11.29 -13.02 -9.29
CA VAL A 195 -10.14 -12.95 -10.20
C VAL A 195 -10.56 -12.34 -11.52
N LEU A 196 -9.87 -11.26 -11.92
CA LEU A 196 -10.04 -10.57 -13.19
C LEU A 196 -9.29 -11.28 -14.32
N GLY A 197 -9.55 -10.85 -15.56
CA GLY A 197 -8.84 -11.33 -16.75
C GLY A 197 -9.60 -12.40 -17.53
N PRO A 198 -9.07 -12.79 -18.70
CA PRO A 198 -9.81 -13.56 -19.69
C PRO A 198 -9.82 -15.08 -19.47
N LEU A 199 -9.10 -15.59 -18.47
CA LEU A 199 -9.04 -17.02 -18.24
C LEU A 199 -10.40 -17.57 -17.80
N PRO A 200 -10.81 -18.74 -18.31
CA PRO A 200 -12.10 -19.34 -17.95
C PRO A 200 -12.12 -19.79 -16.48
N THR A 201 -13.31 -19.88 -15.91
CA THR A 201 -13.50 -20.52 -14.62
C THR A 201 -13.44 -22.04 -14.82
N THR A 202 -12.58 -22.69 -14.01
CA THR A 202 -12.36 -24.14 -14.06
C THR A 202 -12.65 -24.81 -12.72
N ALA A 203 -12.97 -24.02 -11.66
CA ALA A 203 -13.40 -24.55 -10.38
C ALA A 203 -14.71 -25.32 -10.54
N ASP A 204 -14.76 -26.53 -10.04
CA ASP A 204 -15.91 -27.43 -10.07
C ASP A 204 -16.74 -27.43 -8.77
N GLY A 205 -16.37 -26.55 -7.85
CA GLY A 205 -17.02 -26.42 -6.54
C GLY A 205 -16.63 -27.50 -5.51
N SER A 206 -15.76 -28.43 -5.88
CA SER A 206 -15.31 -29.53 -5.01
C SER A 206 -13.94 -29.29 -4.35
N GLY A 207 -13.21 -28.28 -4.77
CA GLY A 207 -11.84 -28.02 -4.33
C GLY A 207 -11.73 -27.03 -3.18
N HIS A 208 -11.51 -27.54 -1.99
CA HIS A 208 -10.99 -26.75 -0.88
C HIS A 208 -9.55 -27.21 -0.59
N ARG A 209 -8.55 -26.47 -1.07
CA ARG A 209 -7.20 -26.60 -0.50
C ARG A 209 -7.24 -25.99 0.89
N ALA A 210 -7.17 -26.83 1.91
CA ALA A 210 -6.72 -26.43 3.23
C ALA A 210 -5.20 -26.23 3.15
N HIS A 211 -4.74 -25.02 3.28
CA HIS A 211 -3.33 -24.69 3.50
C HIS A 211 -3.04 -24.46 4.96
#